data_f9bf61daa443f5e14b276904712d2b19
#
_entry.id   f9bf61daa443f5e14b276904712d2b19
#
_cell.length_a   1.000
_cell.length_b   1.000
_cell.length_c   1.000
_cell.angle_alpha   90.00
_cell.angle_beta   90.00
_cell.angle_gamma   90.00
#
_symmetry.space_group_name_H-M   'P 1'
#
loop_
_entity.id
_entity.type
_entity.pdbx_description
1 polymer ?
#
loop_
_entity_poly.entity_id
_entity_poly.type
_entity_poly.pdbx_seq_one_letter_code
_entity_poly.pdbx_strand_id
1 'polypeptide(L)'
;MKNINPTQTAAWKALQQHFEQMKSVEIANLFAQDADRFAKFSATFDDQMLVDFSKNRITQETLAKLQALAKETDLSGAIKSMFSGEKINRTEDRAVLHVALRNRSNTPILVDGKDVMPEVNAVLDKMKGFSERIISGEWKGYTGKAITDVVNIGIGGSDLGPFMVTEALRPYKNHLNMHFVSNVDGTHIAETLKDLSPETTLFLVASKTFTTQETMTNAHSARDWFLKTADDQQHVAKHFAALSTNAKAVGEFGIDTNNMFEFWDWVGGRYSLWSAIGLSIILSIGFDNFEQLLSGAHAMDQHFASTPAEQNLPVLLALIGIWYNNFFGAETEAILPYDQYMHRFAAYFQQGNMESNGKYVDRDGHPVDYQTGPIIWGEPGTNGQHAFYQLIHQGTKLVPCDFIAPAITHNALADHHPKLLSNFFAQTEALAFGKSRNVVEKEFTDAGKSAESVAHIVPFKVFEGNRPTNSILLREITPYSLGALIALYEHKIFTQGAILNIFTFDQWGVELGKQLANRILPELENEDEITSHDSSTNALINRYKSWR
;
A
#
# COMPACT_ATOMS: atom_id res chain seq x y z
N MET A 1 11.71 21.13 4.93
CA MET A 1 12.08 20.56 3.60
C MET A 1 12.35 21.67 2.60
N LYS A 2 13.45 21.59 1.81
CA LYS A 2 13.78 22.55 0.75
C LYS A 2 12.96 22.26 -0.53
N ASN A 3 12.61 23.33 -1.28
CA ASN A 3 11.98 23.21 -2.59
C ASN A 3 13.08 23.24 -3.66
N ILE A 4 13.39 22.10 -4.23
CA ILE A 4 14.46 21.95 -5.23
C ILE A 4 13.85 21.19 -6.42
N ASN A 5 13.75 21.87 -7.57
CA ASN A 5 13.33 21.21 -8.79
C ASN A 5 14.41 20.20 -9.22
N PRO A 6 14.10 18.89 -9.28
CA PRO A 6 15.10 17.86 -9.58
C PRO A 6 15.74 18.04 -10.95
N THR A 7 14.99 18.52 -11.96
CA THR A 7 15.48 18.67 -13.35
C THR A 7 16.54 19.77 -13.50
N GLN A 8 16.60 20.70 -12.52
CA GLN A 8 17.59 21.76 -12.51
C GLN A 8 18.92 21.35 -11.87
N THR A 9 18.97 20.22 -11.18
CA THR A 9 20.17 19.70 -10.51
C THR A 9 21.23 19.23 -11.52
N ALA A 10 22.49 19.30 -11.14
CA ALA A 10 23.59 18.75 -11.92
C ALA A 10 23.49 17.23 -12.06
N ALA A 11 23.04 16.55 -10.98
CA ALA A 11 22.84 15.12 -10.96
C ALA A 11 21.77 14.64 -11.95
N TRP A 12 20.65 15.35 -12.09
CA TRP A 12 19.62 15.01 -13.08
C TRP A 12 20.16 15.11 -14.50
N LYS A 13 20.85 16.17 -14.82
CA LYS A 13 21.48 16.36 -16.15
C LYS A 13 22.52 15.29 -16.44
N ALA A 14 23.31 14.90 -15.43
CA ALA A 14 24.27 13.80 -15.54
C ALA A 14 23.55 12.44 -15.75
N LEU A 15 22.40 12.21 -15.11
CA LEU A 15 21.56 11.03 -15.33
C LEU A 15 20.98 11.00 -16.75
N GLN A 16 20.52 12.13 -17.29
CA GLN A 16 20.05 12.22 -18.68
C GLN A 16 21.15 11.82 -19.67
N GLN A 17 22.38 12.33 -19.47
CA GLN A 17 23.54 11.93 -20.30
C GLN A 17 23.89 10.45 -20.14
N HIS A 18 23.86 9.95 -18.90
CA HIS A 18 24.14 8.55 -18.59
C HIS A 18 23.10 7.61 -19.19
N PHE A 19 21.83 8.04 -19.24
CA PHE A 19 20.75 7.27 -19.85
C PHE A 19 21.01 6.97 -21.32
N GLU A 20 21.59 7.90 -22.08
CA GLU A 20 21.94 7.66 -23.48
C GLU A 20 22.88 6.46 -23.67
N GLN A 21 23.74 6.21 -22.68
CA GLN A 21 24.63 5.04 -22.66
C GLN A 21 23.89 3.78 -22.17
N MET A 22 22.97 3.94 -21.20
CA MET A 22 22.31 2.81 -20.54
C MET A 22 21.08 2.28 -21.26
N LYS A 23 20.43 3.09 -22.11
CA LYS A 23 19.17 2.71 -22.79
C LYS A 23 19.26 1.46 -23.68
N SER A 24 20.45 1.12 -24.16
CA SER A 24 20.72 -0.07 -24.98
C SER A 24 21.44 -1.19 -24.21
N VAL A 25 21.74 -1.00 -22.92
CA VAL A 25 22.43 -1.99 -22.11
C VAL A 25 21.48 -3.15 -21.79
N GLU A 26 21.96 -4.37 -21.96
CA GLU A 26 21.24 -5.60 -21.63
C GLU A 26 21.66 -6.13 -20.25
N ILE A 27 20.68 -6.53 -19.44
CA ILE A 27 20.91 -7.11 -18.12
C ILE A 27 21.81 -8.36 -18.22
N ALA A 28 21.61 -9.18 -19.25
CA ALA A 28 22.44 -10.37 -19.51
C ALA A 28 23.94 -10.02 -19.64
N ASN A 29 24.26 -8.93 -20.34
CA ASN A 29 25.64 -8.48 -20.52
C ASN A 29 26.24 -7.96 -19.20
N LEU A 30 25.43 -7.31 -18.36
CA LEU A 30 25.88 -6.86 -17.04
C LEU A 30 26.26 -8.04 -16.12
N PHE A 31 25.52 -9.14 -16.18
CA PHE A 31 25.87 -10.36 -15.43
C PHE A 31 27.08 -11.08 -16.04
N ALA A 32 27.21 -11.11 -17.37
CA ALA A 32 28.35 -11.73 -18.03
C ALA A 32 29.68 -11.00 -17.73
N GLN A 33 29.63 -9.69 -17.49
CA GLN A 33 30.80 -8.85 -17.20
C GLN A 33 31.16 -8.81 -15.71
N ASP A 34 30.24 -9.17 -14.81
CA ASP A 34 30.43 -9.04 -13.36
C ASP A 34 29.82 -10.26 -12.63
N ALA A 35 30.66 -11.23 -12.31
CA ALA A 35 30.27 -12.43 -11.58
C ALA A 35 29.79 -12.14 -10.15
N ASP A 36 30.23 -11.02 -9.55
CA ASP A 36 29.87 -10.58 -8.20
C ASP A 36 28.67 -9.64 -8.20
N ARG A 37 27.95 -9.53 -9.33
CA ARG A 37 26.88 -8.55 -9.49
C ARG A 37 25.78 -8.67 -8.42
N PHE A 38 25.38 -9.88 -8.06
CA PHE A 38 24.40 -10.10 -6.98
C PHE A 38 24.91 -9.47 -5.67
N ALA A 39 26.14 -9.74 -5.27
CA ALA A 39 26.70 -9.22 -4.02
C ALA A 39 26.78 -7.67 -3.99
N LYS A 40 26.97 -7.04 -5.16
CA LYS A 40 27.04 -5.58 -5.30
C LYS A 40 25.67 -4.88 -5.38
N PHE A 41 24.63 -5.60 -5.77
CA PHE A 41 23.30 -5.08 -6.01
C PHE A 41 22.24 -5.85 -5.23
N SER A 42 22.57 -6.28 -4.03
CA SER A 42 21.65 -6.81 -3.04
C SER A 42 22.01 -6.32 -1.64
N ALA A 43 21.03 -6.31 -0.75
CA ALA A 43 21.24 -6.00 0.65
C ALA A 43 20.24 -6.77 1.52
N THR A 44 20.63 -7.05 2.76
CA THR A 44 19.79 -7.71 3.76
C THR A 44 19.36 -6.72 4.84
N PHE A 45 18.16 -6.94 5.35
CA PHE A 45 17.63 -6.22 6.50
C PHE A 45 17.32 -7.22 7.61
N ASP A 46 18.05 -7.06 8.74
CA ASP A 46 17.81 -7.74 10.03
C ASP A 46 17.66 -9.28 9.94
N ASP A 47 18.39 -9.91 9.00
CA ASP A 47 18.26 -11.35 8.67
C ASP A 47 16.81 -11.83 8.40
N GLN A 48 15.89 -10.88 8.15
CA GLN A 48 14.48 -11.16 7.87
C GLN A 48 14.10 -10.89 6.42
N MET A 49 14.87 -10.06 5.71
CA MET A 49 14.56 -9.66 4.34
C MET A 49 15.84 -9.50 3.52
N LEU A 50 15.88 -10.17 2.37
CA LEU A 50 16.89 -9.97 1.34
C LEU A 50 16.24 -9.23 0.17
N VAL A 51 16.84 -8.12 -0.25
CA VAL A 51 16.42 -7.34 -1.42
C VAL A 51 17.49 -7.45 -2.49
N ASP A 52 17.18 -8.12 -3.59
CA ASP A 52 18.01 -8.24 -4.78
C ASP A 52 17.49 -7.31 -5.88
N PHE A 53 18.27 -6.29 -6.21
CA PHE A 53 18.02 -5.37 -7.34
C PHE A 53 19.07 -5.51 -8.44
N SER A 54 19.76 -6.65 -8.50
CA SER A 54 20.80 -6.94 -9.50
C SER A 54 20.23 -7.08 -10.92
N LYS A 55 18.96 -7.51 -11.05
CA LYS A 55 18.29 -7.67 -12.35
C LYS A 55 17.67 -6.37 -12.86
N ASN A 56 18.41 -5.26 -12.73
CA ASN A 56 18.05 -3.94 -13.22
C ASN A 56 19.09 -3.42 -14.22
N ARG A 57 18.70 -2.51 -15.11
CA ARG A 57 19.61 -1.80 -16.04
C ARG A 57 20.33 -0.67 -15.31
N ILE A 58 21.16 -1.03 -14.35
CA ILE A 58 21.95 -0.13 -13.52
C ILE A 58 23.38 -0.65 -13.38
N THR A 59 24.29 0.28 -13.21
CA THR A 59 25.69 0.05 -12.83
C THR A 59 25.98 0.76 -11.50
N GLN A 60 27.16 0.56 -10.95
CA GLN A 60 27.60 1.35 -9.78
C GLN A 60 27.63 2.85 -10.11
N GLU A 61 27.98 3.22 -11.34
CA GLU A 61 27.93 4.61 -11.82
C GLU A 61 26.49 5.14 -11.83
N THR A 62 25.54 4.34 -12.28
CA THR A 62 24.10 4.71 -12.24
C THR A 62 23.66 4.99 -10.80
N LEU A 63 23.98 4.09 -9.87
CA LEU A 63 23.64 4.28 -8.46
C LEU A 63 24.32 5.53 -7.86
N ALA A 64 25.59 5.76 -8.16
CA ALA A 64 26.30 6.94 -7.67
C ALA A 64 25.64 8.25 -8.16
N LYS A 65 25.18 8.30 -9.41
CA LYS A 65 24.48 9.47 -9.96
C LYS A 65 23.08 9.64 -9.34
N LEU A 66 22.36 8.55 -9.10
CA LEU A 66 21.06 8.57 -8.41
C LEU A 66 21.20 9.03 -6.95
N GLN A 67 22.24 8.59 -6.27
CA GLN A 67 22.58 9.05 -4.91
C GLN A 67 22.97 10.53 -4.87
N ALA A 68 23.70 11.00 -5.91
CA ALA A 68 23.98 12.42 -6.06
C ALA A 68 22.68 13.25 -6.25
N LEU A 69 21.69 12.74 -6.98
CA LEU A 69 20.38 13.36 -7.09
C LEU A 69 19.69 13.46 -5.72
N ALA A 70 19.66 12.38 -4.94
CA ALA A 70 19.10 12.37 -3.59
C ALA A 70 19.79 13.40 -2.67
N LYS A 71 21.12 13.55 -2.80
CA LYS A 71 21.90 14.54 -2.06
C LYS A 71 21.59 15.97 -2.53
N GLU A 72 21.55 16.23 -3.82
CA GLU A 72 21.29 17.57 -4.37
C GLU A 72 19.87 18.04 -4.08
N THR A 73 18.89 17.11 -3.99
CA THR A 73 17.50 17.41 -3.60
C THR A 73 17.28 17.45 -2.08
N ASP A 74 18.36 17.35 -1.27
CA ASP A 74 18.32 17.45 0.20
C ASP A 74 17.44 16.38 0.85
N LEU A 75 17.49 15.13 0.36
CA LEU A 75 16.71 14.03 0.93
C LEU A 75 16.98 13.84 2.43
N SER A 76 18.23 13.95 2.88
CA SER A 76 18.57 13.80 4.31
C SER A 76 17.89 14.87 5.17
N GLY A 77 17.80 16.12 4.67
CA GLY A 77 17.03 17.18 5.32
C GLY A 77 15.53 16.88 5.35
N ALA A 78 14.97 16.31 4.29
CA ALA A 78 13.56 15.91 4.24
C ALA A 78 13.25 14.79 5.25
N ILE A 79 14.11 13.76 5.35
CA ILE A 79 13.98 12.67 6.33
C ILE A 79 14.01 13.26 7.75
N LYS A 80 14.99 14.12 8.05
CA LYS A 80 15.09 14.77 9.36
C LYS A 80 13.84 15.58 9.68
N SER A 81 13.32 16.36 8.73
CA SER A 81 12.10 17.16 8.91
C SER A 81 10.88 16.30 9.25
N MET A 82 10.72 15.14 8.59
CA MET A 82 9.61 14.21 8.90
C MET A 82 9.75 13.65 10.32
N PHE A 83 10.90 13.12 10.69
CA PHE A 83 11.10 12.49 12.00
C PHE A 83 11.11 13.47 13.17
N SER A 84 11.39 14.76 12.93
CA SER A 84 11.40 15.79 13.98
C SER A 84 10.02 16.39 14.25
N GLY A 85 8.99 16.04 13.50
CA GLY A 85 7.66 16.59 13.67
C GLY A 85 7.44 17.96 13.01
N GLU A 86 8.33 18.37 12.07
CA GLU A 86 8.06 19.56 11.26
C GLU A 86 6.80 19.38 10.42
N LYS A 87 6.06 20.47 10.21
CA LYS A 87 4.84 20.49 9.38
C LYS A 87 5.19 20.41 7.89
N ILE A 88 5.62 19.23 7.45
CA ILE A 88 6.02 18.99 6.06
C ILE A 88 4.85 18.87 5.09
N ASN A 89 3.65 18.58 5.57
CA ASN A 89 2.40 18.70 4.79
C ASN A 89 1.89 20.15 4.87
N ARG A 90 2.51 21.03 4.11
CA ARG A 90 2.27 22.48 4.18
C ARG A 90 0.89 22.90 3.67
N THR A 91 0.31 22.17 2.73
CA THR A 91 -1.00 22.50 2.16
C THR A 91 -2.13 22.33 3.17
N GLU A 92 -1.92 21.53 4.22
CA GLU A 92 -2.85 21.30 5.32
C GLU A 92 -2.31 21.80 6.67
N ASP A 93 -1.11 22.40 6.72
CA ASP A 93 -0.40 22.87 7.93
C ASP A 93 -0.24 21.77 9.00
N ARG A 94 0.18 20.56 8.58
CA ARG A 94 0.30 19.39 9.47
C ARG A 94 1.69 18.77 9.44
N ALA A 95 2.10 18.25 10.59
CA ALA A 95 3.19 17.27 10.66
C ALA A 95 2.77 15.94 9.98
N VAL A 96 3.72 15.06 9.74
CA VAL A 96 3.49 13.72 9.19
C VAL A 96 4.23 12.72 10.05
N LEU A 97 3.51 12.07 10.95
CA LEU A 97 4.10 11.30 12.04
C LEU A 97 3.54 9.89 12.20
N HIS A 98 3.20 9.20 11.10
CA HIS A 98 2.92 7.77 11.18
C HIS A 98 4.08 6.97 11.82
N VAL A 99 5.31 7.48 11.74
CA VAL A 99 6.48 6.91 12.44
C VAL A 99 6.37 6.99 13.97
N ALA A 100 5.67 7.99 14.54
CA ALA A 100 5.44 8.10 15.97
C ALA A 100 4.51 7.00 16.49
N LEU A 101 3.52 6.57 15.69
CA LEU A 101 2.57 5.51 16.04
C LEU A 101 3.26 4.16 16.32
N ARG A 102 4.41 3.94 15.69
CA ARG A 102 5.19 2.70 15.77
C ARG A 102 6.56 2.88 16.45
N ASN A 103 6.79 4.05 17.06
CA ASN A 103 8.02 4.32 17.79
C ASN A 103 8.08 3.50 19.08
N ARG A 104 8.91 2.43 19.07
CA ARG A 104 9.10 1.55 20.24
C ARG A 104 10.23 1.99 21.17
N SER A 105 11.04 2.99 20.77
CA SER A 105 12.08 3.55 21.63
C SER A 105 11.54 4.55 22.68
N ASN A 106 10.31 5.03 22.50
CA ASN A 106 9.71 6.13 23.27
C ASN A 106 10.55 7.43 23.30
N THR A 107 11.46 7.59 22.34
CA THR A 107 12.16 8.86 22.17
C THR A 107 11.12 9.95 21.88
N PRO A 108 11.14 11.08 22.60
CA PRO A 108 10.17 12.16 22.40
C PRO A 108 10.14 12.67 20.95
N ILE A 109 8.93 12.87 20.41
CA ILE A 109 8.71 13.49 19.12
C ILE A 109 7.79 14.69 19.34
N LEU A 110 8.27 15.88 18.93
CA LEU A 110 7.59 17.12 19.27
C LEU A 110 6.77 17.66 18.10
N VAL A 111 5.50 17.98 18.34
CA VAL A 111 4.65 18.75 17.44
C VAL A 111 4.25 20.01 18.18
N ASP A 112 4.55 21.19 17.62
CA ASP A 112 4.32 22.49 18.24
C ASP A 112 4.84 22.56 19.70
N GLY A 113 5.98 21.91 19.96
CA GLY A 113 6.64 21.87 21.28
C GLY A 113 6.05 20.85 22.27
N LYS A 114 5.02 20.09 21.91
CA LYS A 114 4.42 19.05 22.75
C LYS A 114 4.86 17.67 22.30
N ASP A 115 5.32 16.83 23.24
CA ASP A 115 5.63 15.43 22.98
C ASP A 115 4.34 14.63 22.71
N VAL A 116 4.28 13.96 21.55
CA VAL A 116 3.11 13.16 21.16
C VAL A 116 3.14 11.73 21.71
N MET A 117 4.28 11.24 22.19
CA MET A 117 4.43 9.84 22.60
C MET A 117 3.56 9.43 23.78
N PRO A 118 3.35 10.24 24.83
CA PRO A 118 2.45 9.87 25.91
C PRO A 118 1.00 9.60 25.44
N GLU A 119 0.49 10.41 24.52
CA GLU A 119 -0.87 10.22 23.97
C GLU A 119 -0.93 8.98 23.07
N VAL A 120 0.08 8.74 22.23
CA VAL A 120 0.18 7.53 21.40
C VAL A 120 0.13 6.27 22.26
N ASN A 121 0.93 6.22 23.32
CA ASN A 121 0.96 5.07 24.23
C ASN A 121 -0.39 4.90 24.96
N ALA A 122 -1.01 5.99 25.42
CA ALA A 122 -2.32 5.92 26.09
C ALA A 122 -3.41 5.31 25.18
N VAL A 123 -3.41 5.65 23.88
CA VAL A 123 -4.34 5.04 22.92
C VAL A 123 -4.01 3.56 22.69
N LEU A 124 -2.74 3.20 22.57
CA LEU A 124 -2.32 1.79 22.44
C LEU A 124 -2.75 0.97 23.66
N ASP A 125 -2.56 1.47 24.88
CA ASP A 125 -2.98 0.80 26.11
C ASP A 125 -4.51 0.63 26.15
N LYS A 126 -5.25 1.65 25.73
CA LYS A 126 -6.72 1.58 25.62
C LYS A 126 -7.16 0.51 24.61
N MET A 127 -6.51 0.45 23.43
CA MET A 127 -6.78 -0.56 22.40
C MET A 127 -6.47 -1.97 22.93
N LYS A 128 -5.34 -2.13 23.65
CA LYS A 128 -4.96 -3.38 24.31
C LYS A 128 -6.05 -3.86 25.26
N GLY A 129 -6.40 -3.06 26.24
CA GLY A 129 -7.41 -3.44 27.25
C GLY A 129 -8.79 -3.72 26.65
N PHE A 130 -9.18 -2.99 25.59
CA PHE A 130 -10.44 -3.26 24.89
C PHE A 130 -10.39 -4.60 24.14
N SER A 131 -9.35 -4.82 23.35
CA SER A 131 -9.20 -6.03 22.54
C SER A 131 -9.05 -7.29 23.40
N GLU A 132 -8.31 -7.23 24.51
CA GLU A 132 -8.16 -8.35 25.44
C GLU A 132 -9.51 -8.78 26.04
N ARG A 133 -10.38 -7.83 26.42
CA ARG A 133 -11.73 -8.15 26.91
C ARG A 133 -12.63 -8.78 25.84
N ILE A 134 -12.52 -8.35 24.60
CA ILE A 134 -13.27 -8.96 23.48
C ILE A 134 -12.76 -10.37 23.20
N ILE A 135 -11.45 -10.54 23.04
CA ILE A 135 -10.81 -11.81 22.69
C ILE A 135 -11.00 -12.83 23.82
N SER A 136 -10.87 -12.43 25.09
CA SER A 136 -11.12 -13.35 26.23
C SER A 136 -12.59 -13.73 26.40
N GLY A 137 -13.50 -13.03 25.73
CA GLY A 137 -14.94 -13.18 25.92
C GLY A 137 -15.45 -12.60 27.25
N GLU A 138 -14.68 -11.78 27.95
CA GLU A 138 -15.14 -10.98 29.09
C GLU A 138 -16.19 -9.95 28.65
N TRP A 139 -15.94 -9.28 27.50
CA TRP A 139 -16.91 -8.41 26.89
C TRP A 139 -18.07 -9.21 26.31
N LYS A 140 -19.28 -8.86 26.70
CA LYS A 140 -20.51 -9.54 26.28
C LYS A 140 -21.41 -8.61 25.49
N GLY A 141 -22.04 -9.15 24.45
CA GLY A 141 -23.14 -8.51 23.75
C GLY A 141 -24.37 -8.30 24.68
N TYR A 142 -25.41 -7.70 24.14
CA TYR A 142 -26.61 -7.33 24.91
C TYR A 142 -27.35 -8.56 25.49
N THR A 143 -27.21 -9.73 24.90
CA THR A 143 -27.79 -10.99 25.41
C THR A 143 -26.90 -11.74 26.39
N GLY A 144 -25.70 -11.22 26.69
CA GLY A 144 -24.70 -11.92 27.52
C GLY A 144 -23.84 -12.93 26.77
N LYS A 145 -23.98 -13.08 25.44
CA LYS A 145 -23.11 -13.90 24.60
C LYS A 145 -21.78 -13.19 24.32
N ALA A 146 -20.71 -13.96 24.13
CA ALA A 146 -19.43 -13.41 23.67
C ALA A 146 -19.51 -12.95 22.23
N ILE A 147 -18.66 -11.99 21.84
CA ILE A 147 -18.49 -11.57 20.45
C ILE A 147 -17.75 -12.66 19.68
N THR A 148 -18.23 -12.95 18.47
CA THR A 148 -17.62 -13.92 17.54
C THR A 148 -17.22 -13.28 16.21
N ASP A 149 -17.89 -12.20 15.86
CA ASP A 149 -17.72 -11.52 14.56
C ASP A 149 -17.47 -10.03 14.77
N VAL A 150 -16.52 -9.49 14.02
CA VAL A 150 -16.16 -8.07 14.04
C VAL A 150 -16.26 -7.53 12.63
N VAL A 151 -17.05 -6.48 12.44
CA VAL A 151 -17.24 -5.80 11.15
C VAL A 151 -16.56 -4.44 11.21
N ASN A 152 -15.50 -4.26 10.45
CA ASN A 152 -14.85 -2.95 10.27
C ASN A 152 -15.55 -2.19 9.14
N ILE A 153 -16.18 -1.08 9.48
CA ILE A 153 -16.85 -0.19 8.52
C ILE A 153 -15.99 1.04 8.31
N GLY A 154 -15.33 1.13 7.16
CA GLY A 154 -14.42 2.22 6.82
C GLY A 154 -14.07 2.19 5.35
N ILE A 155 -13.57 3.28 4.79
CA ILE A 155 -13.20 3.38 3.38
C ILE A 155 -11.79 3.96 3.20
N GLY A 156 -11.12 3.65 2.10
CA GLY A 156 -9.77 4.11 1.81
C GLY A 156 -8.77 3.62 2.86
N GLY A 157 -8.05 4.52 3.52
CA GLY A 157 -7.07 4.18 4.56
C GLY A 157 -7.65 3.47 5.79
N SER A 158 -8.94 3.66 6.06
CA SER A 158 -9.64 2.98 7.16
C SER A 158 -10.09 1.55 6.81
N ASP A 159 -9.87 1.10 5.57
CA ASP A 159 -10.19 -0.23 5.05
C ASP A 159 -8.94 -0.96 4.54
N LEU A 160 -8.27 -0.37 3.54
CA LEU A 160 -7.23 -1.06 2.76
C LEU A 160 -6.06 -1.58 3.60
N GLY A 161 -5.54 -0.77 4.52
CA GLY A 161 -4.44 -1.18 5.40
C GLY A 161 -4.85 -2.27 6.38
N PRO A 162 -5.90 -2.07 7.20
CA PRO A 162 -6.42 -3.11 8.08
C PRO A 162 -6.78 -4.41 7.39
N PHE A 163 -7.47 -4.36 6.26
CA PHE A 163 -7.83 -5.54 5.49
C PHE A 163 -6.60 -6.28 4.96
N MET A 164 -5.65 -5.55 4.37
CA MET A 164 -4.40 -6.14 3.85
C MET A 164 -3.61 -6.85 4.95
N VAL A 165 -3.42 -6.21 6.11
CA VAL A 165 -2.66 -6.80 7.23
C VAL A 165 -3.39 -8.00 7.82
N THR A 166 -4.72 -7.92 8.00
CA THR A 166 -5.53 -9.03 8.52
C THR A 166 -5.44 -10.25 7.62
N GLU A 167 -5.49 -10.08 6.30
CA GLU A 167 -5.31 -11.17 5.33
C GLU A 167 -3.88 -11.70 5.33
N ALA A 168 -2.87 -10.83 5.32
CA ALA A 168 -1.46 -11.24 5.30
C ALA A 168 -1.05 -11.99 6.57
N LEU A 169 -1.63 -11.65 7.72
CA LEU A 169 -1.37 -12.27 9.01
C LEU A 169 -2.45 -13.27 9.45
N ARG A 170 -3.23 -13.77 8.51
CA ARG A 170 -4.28 -14.77 8.78
C ARG A 170 -3.78 -16.03 9.53
N PRO A 171 -2.54 -16.51 9.37
CA PRO A 171 -1.99 -17.59 10.21
C PRO A 171 -1.93 -17.28 11.69
N TYR A 172 -1.92 -16.00 12.07
CA TYR A 172 -1.87 -15.53 13.47
C TYR A 172 -3.25 -15.19 14.06
N LYS A 173 -4.33 -15.35 13.27
CA LYS A 173 -5.68 -15.01 13.72
C LYS A 173 -6.10 -15.84 14.93
N ASN A 174 -6.83 -15.20 15.84
CA ASN A 174 -7.55 -15.87 16.91
C ASN A 174 -8.93 -16.41 16.44
N HIS A 175 -9.86 -16.64 17.35
CA HIS A 175 -11.19 -17.21 17.06
C HIS A 175 -12.18 -16.19 16.46
N LEU A 176 -11.91 -14.87 16.49
CA LEU A 176 -12.80 -13.86 15.95
C LEU A 176 -12.79 -13.89 14.42
N ASN A 177 -13.95 -13.75 13.81
CA ASN A 177 -14.08 -13.59 12.37
C ASN A 177 -14.11 -12.10 12.02
N MET A 178 -13.23 -11.70 11.11
CA MET A 178 -13.12 -10.31 10.68
C MET A 178 -13.83 -10.12 9.35
N HIS A 179 -14.65 -9.06 9.27
CA HIS A 179 -15.37 -8.64 8.07
C HIS A 179 -15.03 -7.18 7.80
N PHE A 180 -14.90 -6.82 6.53
CA PHE A 180 -14.59 -5.45 6.12
C PHE A 180 -15.66 -4.94 5.17
N VAL A 181 -16.22 -3.77 5.46
CA VAL A 181 -17.25 -3.11 4.64
C VAL A 181 -16.79 -1.69 4.33
N SER A 182 -16.59 -1.40 3.04
CA SER A 182 -16.06 -0.11 2.59
C SER A 182 -16.95 0.58 1.55
N ASN A 183 -17.50 -0.15 0.58
CA ASN A 183 -18.26 0.44 -0.52
C ASN A 183 -19.65 0.89 -0.04
N VAL A 184 -20.12 2.03 -0.55
CA VAL A 184 -21.50 2.52 -0.33
C VAL A 184 -22.55 1.73 -1.12
N ASP A 185 -22.12 0.89 -2.08
CA ASP A 185 -23.02 -0.08 -2.71
C ASP A 185 -23.61 -0.98 -1.63
N GLY A 186 -24.95 -0.92 -1.48
CA GLY A 186 -25.71 -1.67 -0.49
C GLY A 186 -25.48 -3.18 -0.51
N THR A 187 -25.03 -3.73 -1.64
CA THR A 187 -24.63 -5.14 -1.76
C THR A 187 -23.54 -5.50 -0.75
N HIS A 188 -22.54 -4.62 -0.55
CA HIS A 188 -21.42 -4.93 0.33
C HIS A 188 -21.86 -5.16 1.78
N ILE A 189 -22.65 -4.24 2.34
CA ILE A 189 -23.14 -4.37 3.73
C ILE A 189 -24.21 -5.47 3.83
N ALA A 190 -25.11 -5.59 2.85
CA ALA A 190 -26.19 -6.57 2.86
C ALA A 190 -25.66 -8.02 2.85
N GLU A 191 -24.73 -8.34 1.94
CA GLU A 191 -24.14 -9.68 1.88
C GLU A 191 -23.29 -9.98 3.13
N THR A 192 -22.60 -8.97 3.69
CA THR A 192 -21.83 -9.16 4.94
C THR A 192 -22.75 -9.48 6.12
N LEU A 193 -23.87 -8.77 6.29
CA LEU A 193 -24.79 -8.96 7.42
C LEU A 193 -25.62 -10.23 7.34
N LYS A 194 -25.76 -10.83 6.17
CA LYS A 194 -26.65 -11.96 5.88
C LYS A 194 -26.40 -13.18 6.76
N ASP A 195 -25.10 -13.45 7.03
CA ASP A 195 -24.67 -14.63 7.79
C ASP A 195 -24.28 -14.30 9.23
N LEU A 196 -24.49 -13.04 9.68
CA LEU A 196 -24.12 -12.59 11.02
C LEU A 196 -25.28 -12.61 12.00
N SER A 197 -24.96 -12.73 13.28
CA SER A 197 -25.91 -12.62 14.38
C SER A 197 -25.77 -11.29 15.12
N PRO A 198 -26.85 -10.49 15.25
CA PRO A 198 -26.78 -9.25 16.02
C PRO A 198 -26.31 -9.43 17.47
N GLU A 199 -26.55 -10.59 18.06
CA GLU A 199 -26.19 -10.89 19.46
C GLU A 199 -24.67 -11.04 19.70
N THR A 200 -23.90 -11.34 18.63
CA THR A 200 -22.47 -11.69 18.73
C THR A 200 -21.58 -10.89 17.79
N THR A 201 -22.13 -9.87 17.11
CA THR A 201 -21.39 -9.03 16.17
C THR A 201 -20.99 -7.70 16.82
N LEU A 202 -19.73 -7.31 16.69
CA LEU A 202 -19.18 -6.00 17.04
C LEU A 202 -18.87 -5.21 15.78
N PHE A 203 -19.30 -3.95 15.72
CA PHE A 203 -19.02 -3.02 14.63
C PHE A 203 -17.97 -1.99 15.05
N LEU A 204 -16.94 -1.81 14.21
CA LEU A 204 -15.95 -0.74 14.31
C LEU A 204 -16.27 0.30 13.24
N VAL A 205 -16.70 1.51 13.66
CA VAL A 205 -17.00 2.60 12.73
C VAL A 205 -15.75 3.47 12.59
N ALA A 206 -15.04 3.30 11.48
CA ALA A 206 -13.73 3.91 11.23
C ALA A 206 -13.86 5.15 10.34
N SER A 207 -14.08 6.33 10.97
CA SER A 207 -14.15 7.62 10.28
C SER A 207 -13.61 8.72 11.17
N LYS A 208 -12.51 9.37 10.74
CA LYS A 208 -11.82 10.41 11.53
C LYS A 208 -12.77 11.52 11.99
N THR A 209 -13.57 12.05 11.08
CA THR A 209 -14.53 13.13 11.34
C THR A 209 -15.93 12.62 11.73
N PHE A 210 -16.17 11.33 11.59
CA PHE A 210 -17.49 10.70 11.74
C PHE A 210 -18.56 11.29 10.80
N THR A 211 -18.13 11.70 9.60
CA THR A 211 -18.97 12.35 8.58
C THR A 211 -18.75 11.78 7.17
N THR A 212 -17.83 10.84 6.99
CA THR A 212 -17.57 10.23 5.68
C THR A 212 -18.83 9.53 5.19
N GLN A 213 -19.36 9.95 4.03
CA GLN A 213 -20.68 9.51 3.53
C GLN A 213 -20.80 7.99 3.47
N GLU A 214 -19.86 7.30 2.83
CA GLU A 214 -19.86 5.85 2.65
C GLU A 214 -19.85 5.12 4.00
N THR A 215 -18.97 5.54 4.90
CA THR A 215 -18.83 4.94 6.23
C THR A 215 -20.10 5.15 7.05
N MET A 216 -20.66 6.37 7.07
CA MET A 216 -21.84 6.67 7.87
C MET A 216 -23.10 6.01 7.31
N THR A 217 -23.25 5.92 5.98
CA THR A 217 -24.35 5.18 5.34
C THR A 217 -24.32 3.71 5.74
N ASN A 218 -23.17 3.05 5.64
CA ASN A 218 -23.00 1.66 6.05
C ASN A 218 -23.18 1.47 7.56
N ALA A 219 -22.68 2.40 8.39
CA ALA A 219 -22.83 2.34 9.85
C ALA A 219 -24.30 2.48 10.28
N HIS A 220 -25.07 3.37 9.65
CA HIS A 220 -26.51 3.49 9.91
C HIS A 220 -27.27 2.22 9.48
N SER A 221 -26.95 1.67 8.30
CA SER A 221 -27.54 0.40 7.85
C SER A 221 -27.25 -0.76 8.81
N ALA A 222 -26.02 -0.85 9.30
CA ALA A 222 -25.62 -1.86 10.29
C ALA A 222 -26.38 -1.65 11.63
N ARG A 223 -26.50 -0.39 12.10
CA ARG A 223 -27.25 -0.06 13.33
C ARG A 223 -28.73 -0.39 13.20
N ASP A 224 -29.34 -0.06 12.07
CA ASP A 224 -30.74 -0.36 11.82
C ASP A 224 -31.00 -1.89 11.75
N TRP A 225 -30.10 -2.64 11.10
CA TRP A 225 -30.12 -4.09 11.13
C TRP A 225 -30.00 -4.66 12.55
N PHE A 226 -29.07 -4.15 13.34
CA PHE A 226 -28.86 -4.54 14.72
C PHE A 226 -30.11 -4.26 15.58
N LEU A 227 -30.68 -3.07 15.50
CA LEU A 227 -31.82 -2.62 16.29
C LEU A 227 -33.12 -3.38 15.94
N LYS A 228 -33.27 -3.92 14.74
CA LYS A 228 -34.43 -4.81 14.40
C LYS A 228 -34.55 -6.01 15.32
N THR A 229 -33.44 -6.46 15.92
CA THR A 229 -33.43 -7.60 16.82
C THR A 229 -33.21 -7.17 18.28
N ALA A 230 -32.32 -6.20 18.52
CA ALA A 230 -31.96 -5.76 19.88
C ALA A 230 -33.05 -4.88 20.52
N ASP A 231 -33.87 -4.18 19.72
CA ASP A 231 -35.06 -3.39 20.10
C ASP A 231 -34.84 -2.34 21.22
N ASP A 232 -33.57 -2.00 21.50
CA ASP A 232 -33.20 -0.94 22.47
C ASP A 232 -31.92 -0.23 22.03
N GLN A 233 -32.00 1.09 21.86
CA GLN A 233 -30.87 1.95 21.49
C GLN A 233 -29.69 1.84 22.48
N GLN A 234 -29.94 1.56 23.75
CA GLN A 234 -28.88 1.41 24.75
C GLN A 234 -27.95 0.23 24.47
N HIS A 235 -28.41 -0.76 23.71
CA HIS A 235 -27.61 -1.93 23.33
C HIS A 235 -26.52 -1.60 22.31
N VAL A 236 -26.63 -0.49 21.57
CA VAL A 236 -25.61 0.00 20.64
C VAL A 236 -24.24 0.15 21.34
N ALA A 237 -24.21 0.65 22.57
CA ALA A 237 -23.00 0.81 23.36
C ALA A 237 -22.19 -0.50 23.57
N LYS A 238 -22.82 -1.67 23.44
CA LYS A 238 -22.17 -2.99 23.60
C LYS A 238 -21.71 -3.62 22.28
N HIS A 239 -22.18 -3.08 21.16
CA HIS A 239 -21.96 -3.67 19.84
C HIS A 239 -21.30 -2.73 18.83
N PHE A 240 -21.04 -1.49 19.23
CA PHE A 240 -20.38 -0.50 18.36
C PHE A 240 -19.24 0.19 19.11
N ALA A 241 -18.13 0.34 18.41
CA ALA A 241 -16.99 1.16 18.81
C ALA A 241 -16.63 2.12 17.67
N ALA A 242 -16.05 3.27 18.00
CA ALA A 242 -15.69 4.29 17.02
C ALA A 242 -14.17 4.51 16.96
N LEU A 243 -13.65 4.59 15.75
CA LEU A 243 -12.28 5.02 15.47
C LEU A 243 -12.37 6.44 14.89
N SER A 244 -12.36 7.44 15.76
CA SER A 244 -12.75 8.81 15.42
C SER A 244 -12.17 9.85 16.36
N THR A 245 -12.23 11.13 15.95
CA THR A 245 -11.90 12.29 16.79
C THR A 245 -13.14 13.11 17.17
N ASN A 246 -14.35 12.72 16.72
CA ASN A 246 -15.59 13.49 16.90
C ASN A 246 -16.49 12.86 17.97
N ALA A 247 -16.14 13.07 19.25
CA ALA A 247 -16.88 12.51 20.38
C ALA A 247 -18.38 12.88 20.39
N LYS A 248 -18.74 14.09 19.91
CA LYS A 248 -20.14 14.53 19.86
C LYS A 248 -20.94 13.66 18.89
N ALA A 249 -20.50 13.52 17.65
CA ALA A 249 -21.20 12.72 16.65
C ALA A 249 -21.23 11.22 17.00
N VAL A 250 -20.17 10.73 17.62
CA VAL A 250 -20.09 9.35 18.14
C VAL A 250 -21.16 9.10 19.22
N GLY A 251 -21.30 10.01 20.18
CA GLY A 251 -22.34 9.93 21.21
C GLY A 251 -23.77 10.06 20.64
N GLU A 252 -23.99 10.95 19.67
CA GLU A 252 -25.29 11.10 18.98
C GLU A 252 -25.68 9.84 18.18
N PHE A 253 -24.71 9.10 17.67
CA PHE A 253 -24.93 7.81 17.02
C PHE A 253 -25.40 6.71 18.01
N GLY A 254 -25.08 6.86 19.31
CA GLY A 254 -25.39 5.91 20.38
C GLY A 254 -24.19 5.06 20.82
N ILE A 255 -23.00 5.34 20.34
CA ILE A 255 -21.76 4.67 20.78
C ILE A 255 -21.32 5.30 22.10
N ASP A 256 -20.97 4.46 23.09
CA ASP A 256 -20.31 4.93 24.31
C ASP A 256 -18.94 5.52 23.96
N THR A 257 -18.71 6.77 24.31
CA THR A 257 -17.43 7.46 24.03
C THR A 257 -16.24 6.85 24.76
N ASN A 258 -16.45 6.00 25.78
CA ASN A 258 -15.40 5.17 26.34
C ASN A 258 -14.89 4.12 25.35
N ASN A 259 -15.71 3.76 24.36
CA ASN A 259 -15.35 2.85 23.24
C ASN A 259 -14.98 3.64 21.96
N MET A 260 -14.61 4.90 22.09
CA MET A 260 -14.04 5.71 21.02
C MET A 260 -12.51 5.73 21.14
N PHE A 261 -11.82 5.49 20.04
CA PHE A 261 -10.36 5.45 19.95
C PHE A 261 -9.91 6.57 19.02
N GLU A 262 -9.09 7.46 19.56
CA GLU A 262 -8.65 8.68 18.86
C GLU A 262 -7.36 8.44 18.09
N PHE A 263 -7.15 9.28 17.10
CA PHE A 263 -5.87 9.45 16.39
C PHE A 263 -5.79 10.91 15.92
N TRP A 264 -4.61 11.34 15.47
CA TRP A 264 -4.30 12.75 15.34
C TRP A 264 -4.38 13.24 13.89
N ASP A 265 -4.38 14.55 13.70
CA ASP A 265 -4.41 15.20 12.39
C ASP A 265 -3.10 14.99 11.60
N TRP A 266 -1.99 14.74 12.28
CA TRP A 266 -0.71 14.37 11.69
C TRP A 266 -0.65 12.89 11.21
N VAL A 267 -1.72 12.13 11.32
CA VAL A 267 -1.87 10.80 10.74
C VAL A 267 -2.65 10.91 9.43
N GLY A 268 -1.98 10.66 8.31
CA GLY A 268 -2.64 10.53 7.01
C GLY A 268 -3.47 9.25 6.90
N GLY A 269 -4.62 9.29 6.20
CA GLY A 269 -5.52 8.13 6.09
C GLY A 269 -4.83 6.87 5.57
N ARG A 270 -4.09 6.95 4.47
CA ARG A 270 -3.36 5.82 3.85
C ARG A 270 -2.14 5.33 4.64
N TYR A 271 -1.77 6.04 5.72
CA TYR A 271 -0.70 5.67 6.66
C TYR A 271 -1.23 5.36 8.07
N SER A 272 -2.56 5.17 8.22
CA SER A 272 -3.21 5.12 9.52
C SER A 272 -3.32 3.72 10.14
N LEU A 273 -2.94 2.66 9.44
CA LEU A 273 -3.04 1.28 9.97
C LEU A 273 -2.31 1.06 11.31
N TRP A 274 -1.31 1.89 11.59
CA TRP A 274 -0.51 1.89 12.83
C TRP A 274 -1.22 2.56 14.01
N SER A 275 -2.29 3.33 13.76
CA SER A 275 -3.07 4.09 14.74
C SER A 275 -4.24 3.27 15.31
N ALA A 276 -5.20 3.97 15.92
CA ALA A 276 -6.49 3.40 16.32
C ALA A 276 -7.22 2.66 15.17
N ILE A 277 -6.99 3.05 13.93
CA ILE A 277 -7.49 2.35 12.72
C ILE A 277 -7.05 0.88 12.69
N GLY A 278 -5.93 0.54 13.31
CA GLY A 278 -5.44 -0.85 13.46
C GLY A 278 -6.16 -1.68 14.53
N LEU A 279 -7.21 -1.18 15.19
CA LEU A 279 -7.93 -1.95 16.20
C LEU A 279 -8.51 -3.26 15.64
N SER A 280 -8.97 -3.27 14.39
CA SER A 280 -9.42 -4.49 13.71
C SER A 280 -8.30 -5.51 13.53
N ILE A 281 -7.07 -5.05 13.30
CA ILE A 281 -5.87 -5.91 13.23
C ILE A 281 -5.63 -6.55 14.61
N ILE A 282 -5.64 -5.74 15.68
CA ILE A 282 -5.44 -6.23 17.05
C ILE A 282 -6.51 -7.28 17.42
N LEU A 283 -7.76 -7.02 17.09
CA LEU A 283 -8.86 -7.96 17.31
C LEU A 283 -8.68 -9.27 16.55
N SER A 284 -8.05 -9.23 15.39
CA SER A 284 -7.75 -10.43 14.59
C SER A 284 -6.59 -11.25 15.15
N ILE A 285 -5.43 -10.60 15.37
CA ILE A 285 -4.17 -11.31 15.65
C ILE A 285 -3.69 -11.20 17.10
N GLY A 286 -4.39 -10.44 17.93
CA GLY A 286 -3.97 -10.13 19.31
C GLY A 286 -2.97 -8.99 19.40
N PHE A 287 -2.87 -8.38 20.59
CA PHE A 287 -2.05 -7.19 20.82
C PHE A 287 -0.56 -7.46 20.66
N ASP A 288 -0.06 -8.60 21.17
CA ASP A 288 1.37 -8.94 21.13
C ASP A 288 1.87 -9.06 19.68
N ASN A 289 1.07 -9.64 18.78
CA ASN A 289 1.40 -9.70 17.35
C ASN A 289 1.32 -8.31 16.68
N PHE A 290 0.37 -7.47 17.08
CA PHE A 290 0.34 -6.09 16.61
C PHE A 290 1.56 -5.29 17.08
N GLU A 291 2.02 -5.50 18.31
CA GLU A 291 3.25 -4.89 18.82
C GLU A 291 4.49 -5.36 18.04
N GLN A 292 4.55 -6.62 17.63
CA GLN A 292 5.58 -7.13 16.71
C GLN A 292 5.51 -6.45 15.33
N LEU A 293 4.30 -6.21 14.81
CA LEU A 293 4.11 -5.45 13.56
C LEU A 293 4.68 -4.02 13.68
N LEU A 294 4.35 -3.33 14.78
CA LEU A 294 4.90 -2.01 15.08
C LEU A 294 6.43 -2.04 15.22
N SER A 295 6.96 -3.08 15.86
CA SER A 295 8.41 -3.24 16.09
C SER A 295 9.19 -3.44 14.80
N GLY A 296 8.68 -4.25 13.87
CA GLY A 296 9.28 -4.44 12.56
C GLY A 296 9.31 -3.15 11.74
N ALA A 297 8.19 -2.41 11.77
CA ALA A 297 8.11 -1.12 11.10
C ALA A 297 9.04 -0.08 11.74
N HIS A 298 9.14 -0.05 13.08
CA HIS A 298 10.09 0.81 13.79
C HIS A 298 11.55 0.49 13.43
N ALA A 299 11.91 -0.79 13.33
CA ALA A 299 13.26 -1.17 12.91
C ALA A 299 13.58 -0.65 11.49
N MET A 300 12.63 -0.70 10.57
CA MET A 300 12.77 -0.10 9.23
C MET A 300 12.83 1.43 9.29
N ASP A 301 12.09 2.09 10.20
CA ASP A 301 12.22 3.54 10.45
C ASP A 301 13.64 3.91 10.87
N GLN A 302 14.24 3.14 11.80
CA GLN A 302 15.61 3.36 12.23
C GLN A 302 16.60 3.14 11.09
N HIS A 303 16.41 2.09 10.29
CA HIS A 303 17.20 1.85 9.09
C HIS A 303 17.11 3.03 8.12
N PHE A 304 15.90 3.51 7.83
CA PHE A 304 15.70 4.64 6.93
C PHE A 304 16.31 5.94 7.43
N ALA A 305 16.19 6.23 8.72
CA ALA A 305 16.68 7.47 9.32
C ALA A 305 18.21 7.52 9.49
N SER A 306 18.88 6.38 9.69
CA SER A 306 20.28 6.33 10.12
C SER A 306 21.24 5.69 9.13
N THR A 307 20.76 4.87 8.19
CA THR A 307 21.62 4.17 7.23
C THR A 307 22.04 5.11 6.10
N PRO A 308 23.32 5.11 5.70
CA PRO A 308 23.76 5.87 4.53
C PRO A 308 22.99 5.50 3.26
N ALA A 309 22.78 6.46 2.37
CA ALA A 309 21.95 6.29 1.16
C ALA A 309 22.38 5.11 0.28
N GLU A 310 23.66 4.76 0.30
CA GLU A 310 24.27 3.66 -0.45
C GLU A 310 23.81 2.26 0.01
N GLN A 311 23.30 2.16 1.23
CA GLN A 311 22.84 0.92 1.86
C GLN A 311 21.40 1.00 2.37
N ASN A 312 20.75 2.15 2.18
CA ASN A 312 19.41 2.44 2.65
C ASN A 312 18.38 1.85 1.68
N LEU A 313 17.76 0.73 2.05
CA LEU A 313 16.86 -0.03 1.16
C LEU A 313 15.69 0.79 0.60
N PRO A 314 14.90 1.52 1.41
CA PRO A 314 13.86 2.41 0.89
C PRO A 314 14.39 3.43 -0.13
N VAL A 315 15.54 4.03 0.14
CA VAL A 315 16.18 5.02 -0.74
C VAL A 315 16.62 4.37 -2.05
N LEU A 316 17.29 3.23 -1.99
CA LEU A 316 17.75 2.50 -3.18
C LEU A 316 16.58 2.13 -4.10
N LEU A 317 15.52 1.54 -3.57
CA LEU A 317 14.33 1.17 -4.35
C LEU A 317 13.61 2.41 -4.92
N ALA A 318 13.53 3.50 -4.16
CA ALA A 318 12.95 4.76 -4.63
C ALA A 318 13.74 5.33 -5.81
N LEU A 319 15.06 5.34 -5.72
CA LEU A 319 15.96 5.84 -6.78
C LEU A 319 15.88 4.99 -8.04
N ILE A 320 15.81 3.67 -7.92
CA ILE A 320 15.60 2.74 -9.04
C ILE A 320 14.22 3.01 -9.68
N GLY A 321 13.18 3.24 -8.89
CA GLY A 321 11.86 3.61 -9.39
C GLY A 321 11.89 4.93 -10.18
N ILE A 322 12.54 5.96 -9.66
CA ILE A 322 12.73 7.25 -10.37
C ILE A 322 13.50 7.05 -11.69
N TRP A 323 14.54 6.21 -11.69
CA TRP A 323 15.33 5.87 -12.88
C TRP A 323 14.45 5.30 -14.00
N TYR A 324 13.60 4.35 -13.69
CA TYR A 324 12.69 3.78 -14.69
C TYR A 324 11.57 4.72 -15.10
N ASN A 325 10.94 5.40 -14.15
CA ASN A 325 9.80 6.26 -14.43
C ASN A 325 10.20 7.49 -15.25
N ASN A 326 11.32 8.14 -14.93
CA ASN A 326 11.72 9.41 -15.55
C ASN A 326 12.69 9.28 -16.71
N PHE A 327 13.54 8.27 -16.76
CA PHE A 327 14.54 8.15 -17.83
C PHE A 327 14.16 7.05 -18.83
N PHE A 328 13.63 5.91 -18.37
CA PHE A 328 13.14 4.87 -19.28
C PHE A 328 11.67 5.06 -19.69
N GLY A 329 10.95 6.00 -19.09
CA GLY A 329 9.55 6.27 -19.41
C GLY A 329 8.59 5.15 -18.97
N ALA A 330 8.92 4.38 -17.94
CA ALA A 330 8.03 3.37 -17.40
C ALA A 330 6.88 4.04 -16.64
N GLU A 331 5.67 3.93 -17.14
CA GLU A 331 4.48 4.57 -16.58
C GLU A 331 3.91 3.80 -15.37
N THR A 332 4.26 2.52 -15.25
CA THR A 332 3.69 1.63 -14.23
C THR A 332 4.79 0.85 -13.50
N GLU A 333 4.48 0.38 -12.30
CA GLU A 333 5.28 -0.54 -11.51
C GLU A 333 4.37 -1.64 -10.97
N ALA A 334 4.74 -2.91 -11.18
CA ALA A 334 3.97 -4.04 -10.70
C ALA A 334 4.53 -4.59 -9.38
N ILE A 335 3.63 -4.87 -8.41
CA ILE A 335 3.96 -5.56 -7.15
C ILE A 335 3.37 -6.96 -7.21
N LEU A 336 4.21 -7.98 -7.20
CA LEU A 336 3.86 -9.36 -7.51
C LEU A 336 4.23 -10.30 -6.33
N PRO A 337 3.35 -10.38 -5.30
CA PRO A 337 3.62 -11.26 -4.16
C PRO A 337 3.35 -12.73 -4.51
N TYR A 338 4.35 -13.59 -4.30
CA TYR A 338 4.24 -15.04 -4.41
C TYR A 338 3.86 -15.65 -3.06
N ASP A 339 2.73 -15.19 -2.55
CA ASP A 339 2.05 -15.69 -1.36
C ASP A 339 0.58 -15.30 -1.42
N GLN A 340 -0.33 -16.25 -1.20
CA GLN A 340 -1.76 -16.01 -1.31
C GLN A 340 -2.29 -15.07 -0.21
N TYR A 341 -1.71 -15.09 0.98
CA TYR A 341 -2.12 -14.18 2.05
C TYR A 341 -1.84 -12.71 1.71
N MET A 342 -0.87 -12.44 0.84
CA MET A 342 -0.53 -11.09 0.40
C MET A 342 -1.36 -10.58 -0.79
N HIS A 343 -2.49 -11.21 -1.13
CA HIS A 343 -3.32 -10.82 -2.30
C HIS A 343 -3.85 -9.37 -2.24
N ARG A 344 -3.89 -8.74 -1.07
CA ARG A 344 -4.29 -7.33 -0.92
C ARG A 344 -3.12 -6.35 -0.88
N PHE A 345 -1.87 -6.83 -0.92
CA PHE A 345 -0.68 -5.99 -0.74
C PHE A 345 -0.53 -4.94 -1.86
N ALA A 346 -0.66 -5.35 -3.13
CA ALA A 346 -0.60 -4.42 -4.26
C ALA A 346 -1.74 -3.38 -4.19
N ALA A 347 -2.97 -3.81 -3.85
CA ALA A 347 -4.12 -2.92 -3.72
C ALA A 347 -3.94 -1.87 -2.61
N TYR A 348 -3.31 -2.22 -1.49
CA TYR A 348 -2.96 -1.27 -0.44
C TYR A 348 -1.99 -0.19 -0.96
N PHE A 349 -0.94 -0.60 -1.68
CA PHE A 349 0.04 0.34 -2.22
C PHE A 349 -0.41 1.08 -3.48
N GLN A 350 -1.52 0.68 -4.13
CA GLN A 350 -2.20 1.54 -5.09
C GLN A 350 -2.58 2.88 -4.43
N GLN A 351 -3.29 2.84 -3.30
CA GLN A 351 -3.57 4.06 -2.55
C GLN A 351 -2.28 4.67 -2.01
N GLY A 352 -1.43 3.87 -1.36
CA GLY A 352 -0.19 4.33 -0.74
C GLY A 352 0.68 5.18 -1.67
N ASN A 353 0.91 4.74 -2.90
CA ASN A 353 1.74 5.44 -3.87
C ASN A 353 0.95 6.45 -4.72
N MET A 354 -0.15 6.03 -5.35
CA MET A 354 -0.82 6.85 -6.36
C MET A 354 -1.49 8.08 -5.74
N GLU A 355 -2.08 7.97 -4.56
CA GLU A 355 -2.64 9.11 -3.84
C GLU A 355 -1.53 10.04 -3.28
N SER A 356 -0.38 9.46 -2.90
CA SER A 356 0.75 10.24 -2.39
C SER A 356 1.50 10.99 -3.49
N ASN A 357 1.91 10.30 -4.54
CA ASN A 357 2.83 10.83 -5.55
C ASN A 357 2.18 11.13 -6.89
N GLY A 358 0.88 10.85 -7.07
CA GLY A 358 0.12 11.23 -8.26
C GLY A 358 -0.18 12.73 -8.25
N LYS A 359 0.84 13.58 -8.41
CA LYS A 359 0.78 15.03 -8.33
C LYS A 359 1.31 15.66 -9.64
N TYR A 360 0.68 16.74 -10.09
CA TYR A 360 1.10 17.45 -11.31
C TYR A 360 1.71 18.83 -11.03
N VAL A 361 1.79 19.23 -9.75
CA VAL A 361 2.42 20.47 -9.31
C VAL A 361 3.52 20.20 -8.29
N ASP A 362 4.56 21.01 -8.31
CA ASP A 362 5.64 20.99 -7.32
C ASP A 362 5.22 21.69 -6.01
N ARG A 363 6.14 21.74 -5.03
CA ARG A 363 5.87 22.38 -3.73
C ARG A 363 5.73 23.89 -3.78
N ASP A 364 6.05 24.52 -4.89
CA ASP A 364 5.84 25.95 -5.14
C ASP A 364 4.56 26.22 -5.94
N GLY A 365 3.80 25.16 -6.31
CA GLY A 365 2.56 25.23 -7.04
C GLY A 365 2.73 25.35 -8.57
N HIS A 366 3.93 25.11 -9.09
CA HIS A 366 4.19 25.13 -10.52
C HIS A 366 3.92 23.76 -11.16
N PRO A 367 3.33 23.69 -12.36
CA PRO A 367 3.23 22.44 -13.09
C PRO A 367 4.61 21.82 -13.34
N VAL A 368 4.71 20.51 -13.11
CA VAL A 368 5.96 19.76 -13.34
C VAL A 368 6.05 19.29 -14.79
N ASP A 369 7.27 19.20 -15.31
CA ASP A 369 7.60 18.70 -16.65
C ASP A 369 8.30 17.32 -16.62
N TYR A 370 8.16 16.61 -15.48
CA TYR A 370 8.70 15.28 -15.23
C TYR A 370 7.61 14.37 -14.63
N GLN A 371 7.88 13.05 -14.61
CA GLN A 371 6.95 12.08 -14.03
C GLN A 371 7.07 12.07 -12.51
N THR A 372 5.93 11.94 -11.81
CA THR A 372 5.89 11.94 -10.33
C THR A 372 5.64 10.57 -9.73
N GLY A 373 4.46 10.00 -9.87
CA GLY A 373 4.11 8.68 -9.34
C GLY A 373 3.75 7.69 -10.43
N PRO A 374 4.35 6.48 -10.43
CA PRO A 374 3.93 5.42 -11.34
C PRO A 374 2.54 4.89 -10.96
N ILE A 375 1.86 4.28 -11.93
CA ILE A 375 0.65 3.48 -11.69
C ILE A 375 1.08 2.18 -11.00
N ILE A 376 0.60 1.95 -9.80
CA ILE A 376 0.86 0.70 -9.05
C ILE A 376 -0.25 -0.31 -9.32
N TRP A 377 0.12 -1.55 -9.59
CA TRP A 377 -0.80 -2.66 -9.79
C TRP A 377 -0.11 -3.99 -9.51
N GLY A 378 -0.87 -5.07 -9.46
CA GLY A 378 -0.31 -6.41 -9.29
C GLY A 378 -1.31 -7.39 -8.71
N GLU A 379 -0.96 -8.66 -8.83
CA GLU A 379 -1.72 -9.80 -8.32
C GLU A 379 -0.73 -10.86 -7.79
N PRO A 380 -1.16 -11.77 -6.92
CA PRO A 380 -0.31 -12.85 -6.49
C PRO A 380 0.20 -13.75 -7.63
N GLY A 381 1.47 -14.15 -7.55
CA GLY A 381 1.94 -15.33 -8.27
C GLY A 381 1.36 -16.61 -7.60
N THR A 382 1.02 -17.64 -8.37
CA THR A 382 1.20 -17.78 -9.82
C THR A 382 0.03 -17.25 -10.66
N ASN A 383 -1.07 -16.79 -10.04
CA ASN A 383 -2.27 -16.33 -10.74
C ASN A 383 -1.97 -15.25 -11.77
N GLY A 384 -1.16 -14.25 -11.41
CA GLY A 384 -0.74 -13.18 -12.32
C GLY A 384 -0.08 -13.71 -13.62
N GLN A 385 0.64 -14.83 -13.55
CA GLN A 385 1.27 -15.45 -14.73
C GLN A 385 0.25 -15.87 -15.78
N HIS A 386 -0.96 -16.24 -15.35
CA HIS A 386 -2.06 -16.67 -16.21
C HIS A 386 -3.01 -15.53 -16.58
N ALA A 387 -2.71 -14.28 -16.15
CA ALA A 387 -3.54 -13.12 -16.41
C ALA A 387 -2.86 -12.07 -17.30
N PHE A 388 -1.65 -11.63 -16.96
CA PHE A 388 -1.03 -10.48 -17.63
C PHE A 388 0.48 -10.61 -17.92
N TYR A 389 1.13 -11.71 -17.61
CA TYR A 389 2.57 -11.87 -17.85
C TYR A 389 2.92 -11.89 -19.34
N GLN A 390 1.97 -12.22 -20.22
CA GLN A 390 2.15 -12.07 -21.66
C GLN A 390 2.60 -10.64 -22.01
N LEU A 391 1.96 -9.63 -21.43
CA LEU A 391 2.32 -8.22 -21.64
C LEU A 391 3.69 -7.91 -21.03
N ILE A 392 3.99 -8.38 -19.84
CA ILE A 392 5.27 -8.10 -19.17
C ILE A 392 6.43 -8.69 -19.97
N HIS A 393 6.30 -9.92 -20.50
CA HIS A 393 7.35 -10.59 -21.27
C HIS A 393 7.50 -10.07 -22.71
N GLN A 394 6.40 -9.95 -23.44
CA GLN A 394 6.40 -9.72 -24.89
C GLN A 394 5.63 -8.46 -25.31
N GLY A 395 5.08 -7.69 -24.36
CA GLY A 395 4.40 -6.44 -24.67
C GLY A 395 5.38 -5.31 -24.99
N THR A 396 4.83 -4.22 -25.54
CA THR A 396 5.58 -3.01 -25.93
C THR A 396 5.84 -2.05 -24.77
N LYS A 397 5.29 -2.33 -23.58
CA LYS A 397 5.47 -1.51 -22.37
C LYS A 397 6.59 -2.05 -21.51
N LEU A 398 7.40 -1.14 -20.96
CA LEU A 398 8.36 -1.49 -19.92
C LEU A 398 7.66 -1.44 -18.56
N VAL A 399 7.63 -2.56 -17.84
CA VAL A 399 7.02 -2.67 -16.53
C VAL A 399 8.08 -3.16 -15.53
N PRO A 400 8.69 -2.27 -14.74
CA PRO A 400 9.48 -2.68 -13.58
C PRO A 400 8.60 -3.47 -12.60
N CYS A 401 9.13 -4.57 -12.06
CA CYS A 401 8.38 -5.46 -11.20
C CYS A 401 9.10 -5.71 -9.87
N ASP A 402 8.37 -5.60 -8.76
CA ASP A 402 8.79 -6.07 -7.44
C ASP A 402 8.19 -7.46 -7.20
N PHE A 403 9.03 -8.48 -7.19
CA PHE A 403 8.67 -9.86 -6.84
C PHE A 403 8.90 -10.08 -5.35
N ILE A 404 7.89 -10.53 -4.61
CA ILE A 404 7.97 -10.73 -3.16
C ILE A 404 7.60 -12.17 -2.82
N ALA A 405 8.43 -12.86 -2.03
CA ALA A 405 8.11 -14.22 -1.60
C ALA A 405 8.66 -14.50 -0.20
N PRO A 406 8.01 -15.35 0.62
CA PRO A 406 8.61 -15.91 1.83
C PRO A 406 9.44 -17.16 1.49
N ALA A 407 10.58 -17.34 2.15
CA ALA A 407 11.36 -18.56 2.08
C ALA A 407 10.70 -19.72 2.86
N ILE A 408 10.02 -19.39 3.95
CA ILE A 408 9.29 -20.33 4.81
C ILE A 408 7.80 -20.05 4.69
N THR A 409 7.01 -21.09 4.42
CA THR A 409 5.55 -21.00 4.33
C THR A 409 4.87 -21.40 5.63
N HIS A 410 3.75 -20.76 5.98
CA HIS A 410 2.87 -21.20 7.06
C HIS A 410 2.10 -22.49 6.76
N ASN A 411 2.05 -22.91 5.49
CA ASN A 411 1.29 -24.08 5.06
C ASN A 411 2.20 -25.05 4.29
N ALA A 412 2.90 -25.90 5.03
CA ALA A 412 3.78 -26.93 4.46
C ALA A 412 2.95 -28.10 3.88
N LEU A 413 2.38 -27.90 2.70
CA LEU A 413 1.56 -28.88 1.99
C LEU A 413 2.35 -29.49 0.83
N ALA A 414 2.83 -30.73 0.99
CA ALA A 414 3.59 -31.47 -0.01
C ALA A 414 4.65 -30.59 -0.71
N ASP A 415 4.64 -30.52 -2.05
CA ASP A 415 5.58 -29.76 -2.87
C ASP A 415 5.03 -28.41 -3.39
N HIS A 416 3.94 -27.90 -2.79
CA HIS A 416 3.34 -26.64 -3.22
C HIS A 416 4.29 -25.45 -3.12
N HIS A 417 4.97 -25.30 -2.00
CA HIS A 417 5.86 -24.16 -1.77
C HIS A 417 7.10 -24.19 -2.67
N PRO A 418 7.84 -25.32 -2.84
CA PRO A 418 8.89 -25.41 -3.84
C PRO A 418 8.42 -25.10 -5.26
N LYS A 419 7.22 -25.53 -5.67
CA LYS A 419 6.64 -25.18 -6.97
C LYS A 419 6.36 -23.68 -7.10
N LEU A 420 5.83 -23.05 -6.06
CA LEU A 420 5.60 -21.60 -6.04
C LEU A 420 6.92 -20.85 -6.17
N LEU A 421 7.93 -21.18 -5.36
CA LEU A 421 9.24 -20.54 -5.39
C LEU A 421 10.00 -20.80 -6.69
N SER A 422 9.87 -21.99 -7.30
CA SER A 422 10.48 -22.25 -8.62
C SER A 422 9.94 -21.29 -9.69
N ASN A 423 8.65 -20.94 -9.63
CA ASN A 423 8.06 -19.93 -10.50
C ASN A 423 8.57 -18.52 -10.17
N PHE A 424 8.65 -18.16 -8.89
CA PHE A 424 9.22 -16.87 -8.46
C PHE A 424 10.64 -16.66 -9.04
N PHE A 425 11.53 -17.64 -8.90
CA PHE A 425 12.89 -17.56 -9.42
C PHE A 425 12.93 -17.59 -10.96
N ALA A 426 12.18 -18.49 -11.57
CA ALA A 426 12.15 -18.63 -13.03
C ALA A 426 11.62 -17.39 -13.75
N GLN A 427 10.60 -16.73 -13.20
CA GLN A 427 10.04 -15.53 -13.83
C GLN A 427 11.01 -14.35 -13.80
N THR A 428 11.70 -14.11 -12.69
CA THR A 428 12.71 -13.05 -12.62
C THR A 428 13.92 -13.33 -13.51
N GLU A 429 14.30 -14.61 -13.67
CA GLU A 429 15.34 -15.03 -14.60
C GLU A 429 14.90 -14.84 -16.06
N ALA A 430 13.71 -15.32 -16.42
CA ALA A 430 13.19 -15.21 -17.79
C ALA A 430 12.98 -13.74 -18.21
N LEU A 431 12.50 -12.88 -17.31
CA LEU A 431 12.34 -11.45 -17.57
C LEU A 431 13.69 -10.76 -17.82
N ALA A 432 14.72 -11.13 -17.06
CA ALA A 432 16.05 -10.53 -17.21
C ALA A 432 16.77 -11.00 -18.47
N PHE A 433 16.80 -12.31 -18.73
CA PHE A 433 17.65 -12.92 -19.75
C PHE A 433 16.94 -13.26 -21.06
N GLY A 434 15.62 -13.43 -21.03
CA GLY A 434 14.83 -13.77 -22.21
C GLY A 434 15.20 -15.10 -22.85
N LYS A 435 14.84 -15.25 -24.14
CA LYS A 435 15.22 -16.38 -25.00
C LYS A 435 15.44 -15.88 -26.43
N SER A 436 16.68 -15.89 -26.88
CA SER A 436 17.05 -15.37 -28.20
C SER A 436 16.52 -16.22 -29.36
N ARG A 437 16.44 -15.62 -30.54
CA ARG A 437 16.08 -16.30 -31.79
C ARG A 437 16.93 -17.57 -32.03
N ASN A 438 18.23 -17.48 -31.83
CA ASN A 438 19.14 -18.61 -32.06
C ASN A 438 18.81 -19.80 -31.14
N VAL A 439 18.45 -19.53 -29.89
CA VAL A 439 18.02 -20.57 -28.94
C VAL A 439 16.71 -21.20 -29.38
N VAL A 440 15.73 -20.41 -29.83
CA VAL A 440 14.44 -20.90 -30.33
C VAL A 440 14.64 -21.76 -31.59
N GLU A 441 15.46 -21.32 -32.54
CA GLU A 441 15.76 -22.05 -33.77
C GLU A 441 16.50 -23.37 -33.46
N LYS A 442 17.42 -23.34 -32.49
CA LYS A 442 18.12 -24.55 -32.03
C LYS A 442 17.14 -25.54 -31.38
N GLU A 443 16.23 -25.11 -30.53
CA GLU A 443 15.19 -25.98 -29.92
C GLU A 443 14.37 -26.70 -31.00
N PHE A 444 14.00 -26.01 -32.08
CA PHE A 444 13.27 -26.62 -33.19
C PHE A 444 14.14 -27.61 -33.97
N THR A 445 15.40 -27.28 -34.21
CA THR A 445 16.35 -28.18 -34.88
C THR A 445 16.58 -29.46 -34.07
N ASP A 446 16.80 -29.32 -32.77
CA ASP A 446 16.97 -30.42 -31.83
C ASP A 446 15.69 -31.33 -31.78
N ALA A 447 14.52 -30.74 -32.02
CA ALA A 447 13.23 -31.43 -32.16
C ALA A 447 12.98 -32.00 -33.58
N GLY A 448 13.97 -31.97 -34.46
CA GLY A 448 13.90 -32.54 -35.83
C GLY A 448 13.08 -31.70 -36.83
N LYS A 449 12.86 -30.43 -36.56
CA LYS A 449 12.15 -29.52 -37.49
C LYS A 449 13.14 -28.78 -38.37
N SER A 450 12.82 -28.62 -39.67
CA SER A 450 13.63 -27.79 -40.56
C SER A 450 13.42 -26.28 -40.27
N ALA A 451 14.47 -25.49 -40.45
CA ALA A 451 14.40 -24.02 -40.24
C ALA A 451 13.28 -23.37 -41.08
N GLU A 452 13.09 -23.85 -42.32
CA GLU A 452 12.06 -23.34 -43.23
C GLU A 452 10.63 -23.61 -42.68
N SER A 453 10.40 -24.82 -42.12
CA SER A 453 9.09 -25.22 -41.59
C SER A 453 8.69 -24.43 -40.35
N VAL A 454 9.62 -23.84 -39.61
CA VAL A 454 9.38 -23.14 -38.35
C VAL A 454 9.59 -21.62 -38.43
N ALA A 455 10.07 -21.10 -39.58
CA ALA A 455 10.39 -19.70 -39.76
C ALA A 455 9.21 -18.76 -39.38
N HIS A 456 7.98 -19.18 -39.66
CA HIS A 456 6.77 -18.43 -39.36
C HIS A 456 6.44 -18.35 -37.86
N ILE A 457 6.87 -19.31 -37.01
CA ILE A 457 6.57 -19.38 -35.59
C ILE A 457 7.71 -18.83 -34.71
N VAL A 458 8.95 -18.86 -35.19
CA VAL A 458 10.14 -18.46 -34.43
C VAL A 458 9.98 -17.05 -33.84
N PRO A 459 9.50 -16.00 -34.56
CA PRO A 459 9.37 -14.66 -33.99
C PRO A 459 8.48 -14.59 -32.76
N PHE A 460 7.46 -15.45 -32.68
CA PHE A 460 6.50 -15.49 -31.56
C PHE A 460 7.03 -16.23 -30.33
N LYS A 461 8.11 -16.97 -30.46
CA LYS A 461 8.76 -17.72 -29.36
C LYS A 461 10.02 -17.05 -28.83
N VAL A 462 10.42 -15.93 -29.40
CA VAL A 462 11.50 -15.10 -28.89
C VAL A 462 11.01 -14.29 -27.69
N PHE A 463 11.80 -14.28 -26.64
CA PHE A 463 11.61 -13.40 -25.48
C PHE A 463 12.80 -12.45 -25.42
N GLU A 464 12.55 -11.16 -25.59
CA GLU A 464 13.62 -10.16 -25.62
C GLU A 464 14.41 -10.10 -24.32
N GLY A 465 13.78 -10.42 -23.19
CA GLY A 465 14.38 -10.24 -21.88
C GLY A 465 14.51 -8.75 -21.55
N ASN A 466 15.58 -8.43 -20.79
CA ASN A 466 15.93 -7.06 -20.45
C ASN A 466 14.81 -6.29 -19.71
N ARG A 467 13.93 -7.03 -19.02
CA ARG A 467 12.82 -6.54 -18.21
C ARG A 467 13.27 -6.46 -16.76
N PRO A 468 13.24 -5.26 -16.14
CA PRO A 468 13.82 -5.08 -14.81
C PRO A 468 12.95 -5.68 -13.71
N THR A 469 13.59 -6.30 -12.73
CA THR A 469 12.93 -6.83 -11.54
C THR A 469 13.74 -6.56 -10.28
N ASN A 470 13.04 -6.32 -9.17
CA ASN A 470 13.56 -6.49 -7.83
C ASN A 470 13.00 -7.79 -7.25
N SER A 471 13.80 -8.54 -6.50
CA SER A 471 13.35 -9.71 -5.76
C SER A 471 13.48 -9.44 -4.26
N ILE A 472 12.36 -9.47 -3.54
CA ILE A 472 12.30 -9.29 -2.10
C ILE A 472 11.97 -10.64 -1.49
N LEU A 473 12.97 -11.30 -0.92
CA LEU A 473 12.81 -12.59 -0.26
C LEU A 473 12.73 -12.36 1.24
N LEU A 474 11.55 -12.57 1.81
CA LEU A 474 11.33 -12.58 3.25
C LEU A 474 11.72 -13.95 3.82
N ARG A 475 12.28 -14.00 5.02
CA ARG A 475 12.49 -15.28 5.70
C ARG A 475 11.17 -16.01 5.91
N GLU A 476 10.17 -15.31 6.45
CA GLU A 476 8.81 -15.75 6.68
C GLU A 476 7.90 -14.52 6.76
N ILE A 477 6.61 -14.63 6.45
CA ILE A 477 5.64 -13.56 6.69
C ILE A 477 5.20 -13.63 8.16
N THR A 478 5.88 -12.87 9.00
CA THR A 478 5.55 -12.66 10.40
C THR A 478 4.99 -11.26 10.61
N PRO A 479 4.37 -10.95 11.75
CA PRO A 479 4.01 -9.56 12.06
C PRO A 479 5.19 -8.60 11.94
N TYR A 480 6.37 -8.99 12.43
CA TYR A 480 7.59 -8.18 12.36
C TYR A 480 8.04 -7.95 10.90
N SER A 481 8.21 -9.01 10.11
CA SER A 481 8.70 -8.89 8.74
C SER A 481 7.71 -8.14 7.83
N LEU A 482 6.39 -8.33 8.04
CA LEU A 482 5.36 -7.56 7.34
C LEU A 482 5.39 -6.09 7.73
N GLY A 483 5.56 -5.78 9.01
CA GLY A 483 5.71 -4.40 9.49
C GLY A 483 6.91 -3.70 8.84
N ALA A 484 8.05 -4.37 8.80
CA ALA A 484 9.26 -3.86 8.13
C ALA A 484 9.05 -3.66 6.62
N LEU A 485 8.39 -4.59 5.94
CA LEU A 485 8.10 -4.49 4.51
C LEU A 485 7.15 -3.34 4.19
N ILE A 486 6.09 -3.14 4.98
CA ILE A 486 5.17 -2.02 4.79
C ILE A 486 5.93 -0.70 4.96
N ALA A 487 6.70 -0.55 6.03
CA ALA A 487 7.49 0.66 6.29
C ALA A 487 8.53 0.92 5.19
N LEU A 488 9.14 -0.12 4.62
CA LEU A 488 10.05 0.00 3.47
C LEU A 488 9.35 0.71 2.30
N TYR A 489 8.14 0.27 1.94
CA TYR A 489 7.38 0.89 0.84
C TYR A 489 6.89 2.30 1.20
N GLU A 490 6.45 2.55 2.43
CA GLU A 490 6.06 3.90 2.87
C GLU A 490 7.23 4.88 2.74
N HIS A 491 8.44 4.48 3.15
CA HIS A 491 9.64 5.30 3.02
C HIS A 491 10.13 5.41 1.57
N LYS A 492 9.98 4.37 0.73
CA LYS A 492 10.20 4.44 -0.71
C LYS A 492 9.32 5.54 -1.33
N ILE A 493 8.04 5.56 -1.01
CA ILE A 493 7.07 6.55 -1.51
C ILE A 493 7.46 7.97 -1.05
N PHE A 494 7.77 8.14 0.23
CA PHE A 494 8.22 9.43 0.77
C PHE A 494 9.50 9.92 0.09
N THR A 495 10.48 9.04 -0.11
CA THR A 495 11.74 9.35 -0.77
C THR A 495 11.51 9.85 -2.20
N GLN A 496 10.65 9.17 -2.97
CA GLN A 496 10.29 9.61 -4.31
C GLN A 496 9.66 11.00 -4.30
N GLY A 497 8.67 11.25 -3.44
CA GLY A 497 8.02 12.55 -3.34
C GLY A 497 8.95 13.67 -2.86
N ALA A 498 9.89 13.36 -1.97
CA ALA A 498 10.90 14.30 -1.50
C ALA A 498 11.85 14.74 -2.63
N ILE A 499 12.37 13.78 -3.40
CA ILE A 499 13.27 14.01 -4.53
C ILE A 499 12.53 14.73 -5.68
N LEU A 500 11.30 14.35 -5.97
CA LEU A 500 10.47 14.91 -7.03
C LEU A 500 9.77 16.23 -6.63
N ASN A 501 10.15 16.82 -5.50
CA ASN A 501 9.67 18.14 -5.05
C ASN A 501 8.14 18.27 -4.97
N ILE A 502 7.42 17.22 -4.57
CA ILE A 502 5.96 17.23 -4.45
C ILE A 502 5.50 17.05 -3.00
N PHE A 503 4.26 17.45 -2.69
CA PHE A 503 3.63 17.16 -1.41
C PHE A 503 3.02 15.76 -1.42
N THR A 504 3.69 14.82 -0.74
CA THR A 504 3.32 13.40 -0.70
C THR A 504 2.09 13.12 0.17
N PHE A 505 1.76 13.98 1.14
CA PHE A 505 0.84 13.62 2.23
C PHE A 505 -0.52 14.32 2.21
N ASP A 506 -0.78 15.16 1.21
CA ASP A 506 -2.11 15.68 0.90
C ASP A 506 -2.81 14.85 -0.20
N GLN A 507 -4.09 15.16 -0.48
CA GLN A 507 -4.90 14.45 -1.49
C GLN A 507 -6.01 15.32 -2.08
N TRP A 508 -5.73 16.53 -2.49
CA TRP A 508 -6.71 17.49 -3.05
C TRP A 508 -7.46 16.96 -4.28
N GLY A 509 -6.85 16.05 -5.05
CA GLY A 509 -7.43 15.47 -6.26
C GLY A 509 -8.72 14.67 -6.05
N VAL A 510 -9.03 14.26 -4.81
CA VAL A 510 -10.25 13.50 -4.51
C VAL A 510 -11.44 14.38 -4.08
N GLU A 511 -11.24 15.71 -3.93
CA GLU A 511 -12.25 16.59 -3.36
C GLU A 511 -13.35 17.00 -4.35
N LEU A 512 -12.99 17.27 -5.62
CA LEU A 512 -13.94 17.73 -6.63
C LEU A 512 -15.08 16.72 -6.88
N GLY A 513 -14.74 15.43 -6.98
CA GLY A 513 -15.73 14.37 -7.18
C GLY A 513 -16.77 14.32 -6.06
N LYS A 514 -16.34 14.48 -4.80
CA LYS A 514 -17.24 14.53 -3.63
C LYS A 514 -18.16 15.73 -3.67
N GLN A 515 -17.65 16.91 -4.03
CA GLN A 515 -18.46 18.13 -4.16
C GLN A 515 -19.55 17.96 -5.21
N LEU A 516 -19.21 17.38 -6.37
CA LEU A 516 -20.17 17.12 -7.44
C LEU A 516 -21.19 16.05 -7.03
N ALA A 517 -20.75 14.96 -6.37
CA ALA A 517 -21.65 13.92 -5.87
C ALA A 517 -22.69 14.46 -4.88
N ASN A 518 -22.26 15.31 -3.95
CA ASN A 518 -23.17 15.97 -3.00
C ASN A 518 -24.20 16.89 -3.68
N ARG A 519 -23.85 17.48 -4.83
CA ARG A 519 -24.77 18.28 -5.63
C ARG A 519 -25.75 17.41 -6.42
N ILE A 520 -25.29 16.29 -6.97
CA ILE A 520 -26.10 15.38 -7.79
C ILE A 520 -27.07 14.57 -6.93
N LEU A 521 -26.69 14.19 -5.71
CA LEU A 521 -27.51 13.30 -4.88
C LEU A 521 -28.97 13.78 -4.71
N PRO A 522 -29.30 15.03 -4.32
CA PRO A 522 -30.67 15.48 -4.24
C PRO A 522 -31.38 15.53 -5.61
N GLU A 523 -30.64 15.66 -6.73
CA GLU A 523 -31.21 15.63 -8.07
C GLU A 523 -31.66 14.21 -8.48
N LEU A 524 -31.08 13.17 -7.89
CA LEU A 524 -31.52 11.78 -8.09
C LEU A 524 -32.79 11.43 -7.30
N GLU A 525 -33.11 12.19 -6.24
CA GLU A 525 -34.23 11.91 -5.34
C GLU A 525 -35.56 12.54 -5.79
N ASN A 526 -35.51 13.57 -6.65
CA ASN A 526 -36.69 14.27 -7.16
C ASN A 526 -37.12 13.72 -8.54
N GLU A 527 -38.30 14.17 -9.02
CA GLU A 527 -38.89 13.78 -10.32
C GLU A 527 -38.53 14.77 -11.46
N ASP A 528 -37.84 15.88 -11.17
CA ASP A 528 -37.61 16.95 -12.13
C ASP A 528 -36.62 16.50 -13.23
N GLU A 529 -36.81 17.00 -14.46
CA GLU A 529 -35.82 16.83 -15.52
C GLU A 529 -34.56 17.66 -15.19
N ILE A 530 -33.39 17.00 -15.24
CA ILE A 530 -32.12 17.62 -14.92
C ILE A 530 -31.50 18.25 -16.16
N THR A 531 -31.14 19.54 -16.04
CA THR A 531 -30.54 20.35 -17.10
C THR A 531 -29.36 21.18 -16.58
N SER A 532 -28.95 20.99 -15.32
CA SER A 532 -27.97 21.82 -14.58
C SER A 532 -26.50 21.43 -14.84
N HIS A 533 -26.27 20.34 -15.55
CA HIS A 533 -24.95 19.79 -15.86
C HIS A 533 -24.65 19.84 -17.37
N ASP A 534 -23.53 19.25 -17.78
CA ASP A 534 -23.26 18.98 -19.19
C ASP A 534 -24.26 18.00 -19.80
N SER A 535 -24.33 17.94 -21.12
CA SER A 535 -25.32 17.12 -21.83
C SER A 535 -25.25 15.62 -21.52
N SER A 536 -24.05 15.09 -21.25
CA SER A 536 -23.85 13.67 -20.91
C SER A 536 -24.36 13.38 -19.51
N THR A 537 -23.96 14.18 -18.52
CA THR A 537 -24.39 14.02 -17.12
C THR A 537 -25.89 14.17 -16.99
N ASN A 538 -26.49 15.20 -17.60
CA ASN A 538 -27.95 15.38 -17.64
C ASN A 538 -28.67 14.16 -18.25
N ALA A 539 -28.21 13.68 -19.39
CA ALA A 539 -28.82 12.54 -20.08
C ALA A 539 -28.74 11.25 -19.24
N LEU A 540 -27.60 11.00 -18.58
CA LEU A 540 -27.42 9.82 -17.73
C LEU A 540 -28.31 9.88 -16.48
N ILE A 541 -28.40 11.01 -15.80
CA ILE A 541 -29.28 11.21 -14.64
C ILE A 541 -30.75 11.01 -15.06
N ASN A 542 -31.21 11.67 -16.12
CA ASN A 542 -32.57 11.57 -16.59
C ASN A 542 -32.90 10.15 -17.07
N ARG A 543 -31.95 9.45 -17.69
CA ARG A 543 -32.12 8.04 -18.07
C ARG A 543 -32.25 7.13 -16.84
N TYR A 544 -31.36 7.31 -15.84
CA TYR A 544 -31.48 6.59 -14.56
C TYR A 544 -32.87 6.77 -13.94
N LYS A 545 -33.35 8.03 -13.85
CA LYS A 545 -34.69 8.34 -13.30
C LYS A 545 -35.80 7.66 -14.09
N SER A 546 -35.66 7.57 -15.41
CA SER A 546 -36.69 6.93 -16.29
C SER A 546 -36.71 5.40 -16.15
N TRP A 547 -35.70 4.76 -15.63
CA TRP A 547 -35.60 3.31 -15.41
C TRP A 547 -35.97 2.89 -13.99
N ARG A 548 -36.00 3.81 -13.06
CA ARG A 548 -36.35 3.60 -11.65
C ARG A 548 -37.88 3.71 -11.45
#